data_ab39475c81578e659d74e9f73ec48b4f
#
_entry.id   ab39475c81578e659d74e9f73ec48b4f
#
_cell.length_a   1.000
_cell.length_b   1.000
_cell.length_c   1.000
_cell.angle_alpha   90.00
_cell.angle_beta   90.00
_cell.angle_gamma   90.00
#
_symmetry.space_group_name_H-M   'P 1'
#
loop_
_entity.id
_entity.type
_entity.pdbx_description
1 polymer ?
#
loop_
_entity_poly.entity_id
_entity_poly.type
_entity_poly.pdbx_seq_one_letter_code
_entity_poly.pdbx_strand_id
1 'polypeptide(L)'
;MAQETTRRTPRLARALIPLGLLFLSVGISTALVGPFLSLFLSTEVDASPVMVAAFLVASPVASVLGSTVIGRFSDRRPIRRLLLIAGGTAGLIGTGLTAVVRDYWILLGLSVTAVAVAGSLFPQSFAYARQVLERDAPDKVALGISGLRTVFSLAWVAGPALAAVILGAGGFTWIYATAALMYGIAALIGLFWLDEVPAPAVPQRSAGDPVPLDELETPRWVLLLTAGAFTLMQAPLTLSVQAMPFFITDELHGRVNTAGLVLGLCAALEIPLMLALGALSTRVRLGRLLFAGALSGVAYYALIAVSTNIATLFGGQLLNAVFISAISGLGISYMQEMLPRHPGRATTLFSNSFPLGAMLAGPLLGISQQFGYRLAYVLCAFLCFAGLVVLLLVRRAR
;
A
#
# COMPACT_ATOMS: atom_id res chain seq x y z
N MET A 1 34.93 7.39 27.26
CA MET A 1 33.92 7.52 26.17
C MET A 1 33.73 6.28 25.29
N ALA A 2 34.49 5.19 25.40
CA ALA A 2 34.36 3.99 24.54
C ALA A 2 33.49 2.85 25.10
N GLN A 3 33.02 2.92 26.34
CA GLN A 3 32.23 1.84 26.97
C GLN A 3 30.69 2.03 26.85
N GLU A 4 30.21 3.19 26.42
CA GLU A 4 28.76 3.47 26.29
C GLU A 4 28.14 3.00 24.96
N THR A 5 28.96 2.84 23.92
CA THR A 5 28.54 2.42 22.59
C THR A 5 28.19 0.93 22.48
N THR A 6 28.83 0.09 23.30
CA THR A 6 28.61 -1.39 23.24
C THR A 6 27.37 -1.89 23.97
N ARG A 7 26.78 -1.11 24.89
CA ARG A 7 25.52 -1.50 25.58
C ARG A 7 24.24 -1.09 24.87
N ARG A 8 24.29 -0.17 23.88
CA ARG A 8 23.11 0.31 23.14
C ARG A 8 22.66 -0.62 21.98
N THR A 9 23.59 -1.37 21.39
CA THR A 9 23.29 -2.28 20.26
C THR A 9 22.34 -3.44 20.60
N PRO A 10 22.46 -4.13 21.76
CA PRO A 10 21.54 -5.22 22.08
C PRO A 10 20.11 -4.77 22.39
N ARG A 11 19.91 -3.52 22.86
CA ARG A 11 18.55 -2.98 23.11
C ARG A 11 17.81 -2.65 21.83
N LEU A 12 18.50 -2.04 20.86
CA LEU A 12 17.92 -1.71 19.56
C LEU A 12 17.54 -2.98 18.78
N ALA A 13 18.40 -4.00 18.75
CA ALA A 13 18.10 -5.28 18.10
C ALA A 13 16.89 -5.98 18.74
N ARG A 14 16.79 -5.98 20.07
CA ARG A 14 15.63 -6.55 20.79
C ARG A 14 14.32 -5.84 20.45
N ALA A 15 14.33 -4.54 20.19
CA ALA A 15 13.14 -3.81 19.78
C ALA A 15 12.81 -4.02 18.29
N LEU A 16 13.83 -4.05 17.41
CA LEU A 16 13.64 -4.13 15.96
C LEU A 16 13.21 -5.53 15.48
N ILE A 17 13.63 -6.62 16.15
CA ILE A 17 13.28 -7.99 15.74
C ILE A 17 11.77 -8.23 15.82
N PRO A 18 11.06 -8.00 16.96
CA PRO A 18 9.62 -8.15 17.03
C PRO A 18 8.87 -7.24 16.05
N LEU A 19 9.34 -6.00 15.91
CA LEU A 19 8.75 -5.06 14.95
C LEU A 19 8.95 -5.53 13.51
N GLY A 20 10.14 -6.00 13.14
CA GLY A 20 10.40 -6.55 11.81
C GLY A 20 9.51 -7.75 11.50
N LEU A 21 9.35 -8.67 12.44
CA LEU A 21 8.45 -9.81 12.28
C LEU A 21 6.98 -9.39 12.18
N LEU A 22 6.55 -8.39 12.95
CA LEU A 22 5.21 -7.81 12.84
C LEU A 22 4.97 -7.23 11.44
N PHE A 23 5.91 -6.40 10.94
CA PHE A 23 5.81 -5.80 9.60
C PHE A 23 5.82 -6.85 8.50
N LEU A 24 6.65 -7.89 8.63
CA LEU A 24 6.71 -9.00 7.69
C LEU A 24 5.38 -9.76 7.67
N SER A 25 4.83 -10.10 8.85
CA SER A 25 3.56 -10.85 8.96
C SER A 25 2.39 -10.05 8.36
N VAL A 26 2.26 -8.76 8.71
CA VAL A 26 1.22 -7.88 8.14
C VAL A 26 1.41 -7.70 6.63
N GLY A 27 2.67 -7.53 6.18
CA GLY A 27 3.00 -7.40 4.77
C GLY A 27 2.64 -8.65 3.96
N ILE A 28 3.02 -9.84 4.43
CA ILE A 28 2.69 -11.11 3.77
C ILE A 28 1.17 -11.31 3.72
N SER A 29 0.43 -11.06 4.82
CA SER A 29 -1.03 -11.19 4.84
C SER A 29 -1.70 -10.38 3.73
N THR A 30 -1.29 -9.12 3.58
CA THR A 30 -1.87 -8.22 2.57
C THR A 30 -1.42 -8.55 1.15
N ALA A 31 -0.16 -8.94 0.96
CA ALA A 31 0.40 -9.26 -0.34
C ALA A 31 -0.08 -10.60 -0.91
N LEU A 32 -0.48 -11.55 -0.05
CA LEU A 32 -1.10 -12.81 -0.48
C LEU A 32 -2.50 -12.60 -1.06
N VAL A 33 -3.33 -11.78 -0.40
CA VAL A 33 -4.75 -11.62 -0.73
C VAL A 33 -4.95 -10.55 -1.80
N GLY A 34 -4.24 -9.42 -1.68
CA GLY A 34 -4.48 -8.22 -2.47
C GLY A 34 -4.61 -8.46 -3.97
N PRO A 35 -3.61 -9.06 -4.64
CA PRO A 35 -3.61 -9.24 -6.09
C PRO A 35 -4.68 -10.19 -6.63
N PHE A 36 -5.18 -11.09 -5.80
CA PHE A 36 -6.11 -12.14 -6.22
C PHE A 36 -7.53 -11.96 -5.69
N LEU A 37 -7.82 -10.84 -5.01
CA LEU A 37 -9.13 -10.58 -4.41
C LEU A 37 -10.25 -10.52 -5.45
N SER A 38 -10.04 -9.82 -6.57
CA SER A 38 -11.04 -9.73 -7.64
C SER A 38 -11.28 -11.09 -8.30
N LEU A 39 -10.22 -11.86 -8.51
CA LEU A 39 -10.31 -13.22 -9.05
C LEU A 39 -11.11 -14.12 -8.10
N PHE A 40 -10.80 -14.09 -6.80
CA PHE A 40 -11.54 -14.83 -5.77
C PHE A 40 -13.04 -14.51 -5.79
N LEU A 41 -13.39 -13.22 -5.82
CA LEU A 41 -14.78 -12.79 -5.84
C LEU A 41 -15.52 -13.27 -7.09
N SER A 42 -14.85 -13.27 -8.25
CA SER A 42 -15.46 -13.67 -9.52
C SER A 42 -15.53 -15.18 -9.70
N THR A 43 -14.57 -15.97 -9.20
CA THR A 43 -14.47 -17.41 -9.49
C THR A 43 -14.97 -18.32 -8.35
N GLU A 44 -14.84 -17.89 -7.10
CA GLU A 44 -15.23 -18.69 -5.93
C GLU A 44 -16.52 -18.23 -5.28
N VAL A 45 -16.89 -16.96 -5.51
CA VAL A 45 -18.09 -16.35 -4.92
C VAL A 45 -19.15 -16.09 -5.99
N ASP A 46 -18.83 -16.29 -7.27
CA ASP A 46 -19.69 -16.02 -8.43
C ASP A 46 -20.24 -14.57 -8.42
N ALA A 47 -19.46 -13.63 -7.90
CA ALA A 47 -19.85 -12.23 -7.81
C ALA A 47 -19.91 -11.58 -9.21
N SER A 48 -21.01 -10.90 -9.51
CA SER A 48 -21.13 -10.13 -10.74
C SER A 48 -20.11 -8.97 -10.79
N PRO A 49 -19.77 -8.45 -11.98
CA PRO A 49 -18.83 -7.32 -12.11
C PRO A 49 -19.21 -6.11 -11.24
N VAL A 50 -20.51 -5.83 -11.09
CA VAL A 50 -21.01 -4.75 -10.22
C VAL A 50 -20.73 -5.06 -8.75
N MET A 51 -20.93 -6.31 -8.32
CA MET A 51 -20.64 -6.73 -6.95
C MET A 51 -19.15 -6.67 -6.65
N VAL A 52 -18.28 -7.10 -7.57
CA VAL A 52 -16.83 -6.97 -7.44
C VAL A 52 -16.43 -5.50 -7.31
N ALA A 53 -16.97 -4.62 -8.18
CA ALA A 53 -16.70 -3.19 -8.12
C ALA A 53 -17.16 -2.59 -6.78
N ALA A 54 -18.36 -2.93 -6.31
CA ALA A 54 -18.88 -2.47 -5.01
C ALA A 54 -18.00 -2.91 -3.83
N PHE A 55 -17.52 -4.15 -3.85
CA PHE A 55 -16.61 -4.69 -2.84
C PHE A 55 -15.27 -3.91 -2.81
N LEU A 56 -14.68 -3.68 -3.98
CA LEU A 56 -13.42 -2.95 -4.14
C LEU A 56 -13.53 -1.46 -3.80
N VAL A 57 -14.72 -0.90 -3.72
CA VAL A 57 -14.98 0.45 -3.19
C VAL A 57 -15.26 0.42 -1.70
N ALA A 58 -16.15 -0.45 -1.24
CA ALA A 58 -16.59 -0.49 0.14
C ALA A 58 -15.47 -0.84 1.12
N SER A 59 -14.59 -1.80 0.74
CA SER A 59 -13.49 -2.25 1.60
C SER A 59 -12.46 -1.15 1.90
N PRO A 60 -11.90 -0.42 0.92
CA PRO A 60 -10.99 0.70 1.20
C PRO A 60 -11.67 1.84 1.95
N VAL A 61 -12.94 2.15 1.66
CA VAL A 61 -13.70 3.17 2.40
C VAL A 61 -13.78 2.80 3.88
N ALA A 62 -14.21 1.57 4.18
CA ALA A 62 -14.30 1.08 5.56
C ALA A 62 -12.93 1.07 6.26
N SER A 63 -11.86 0.66 5.55
CA SER A 63 -10.49 0.68 6.08
C SER A 63 -10.02 2.09 6.42
N VAL A 64 -10.29 3.07 5.56
CA VAL A 64 -9.91 4.49 5.81
C VAL A 64 -10.69 5.05 6.98
N LEU A 65 -12.00 4.82 7.03
CA LEU A 65 -12.83 5.27 8.15
C LEU A 65 -12.40 4.61 9.46
N GLY A 66 -12.22 3.30 9.45
CA GLY A 66 -11.76 2.51 10.61
C GLY A 66 -10.40 2.97 11.11
N SER A 67 -9.40 3.07 10.21
CA SER A 67 -8.05 3.50 10.59
C SER A 67 -8.00 4.94 11.08
N THR A 68 -8.86 5.83 10.56
CA THR A 68 -8.98 7.23 11.03
C THR A 68 -9.55 7.29 12.44
N VAL A 69 -10.61 6.54 12.69
CA VAL A 69 -11.22 6.47 14.03
C VAL A 69 -10.24 5.87 15.05
N ILE A 70 -9.64 4.72 14.71
CA ILE A 70 -8.64 4.03 15.53
C ILE A 70 -7.44 4.95 15.81
N GLY A 71 -6.95 5.67 14.78
CA GLY A 71 -5.84 6.62 14.90
C GLY A 71 -6.14 7.72 15.93
N ARG A 72 -7.30 8.37 15.85
CA ARG A 72 -7.72 9.40 16.79
C ARG A 72 -7.80 8.89 18.24
N PHE A 73 -8.24 7.65 18.43
CA PHE A 73 -8.27 7.03 19.76
C PHE A 73 -6.86 6.71 20.26
N SER A 74 -5.98 6.19 19.41
CA SER A 74 -4.62 5.82 19.77
C SER A 74 -3.73 7.02 20.12
N ASP A 75 -4.00 8.19 19.52
CA ASP A 75 -3.20 9.39 19.77
C ASP A 75 -3.47 10.01 21.16
N ARG A 76 -4.64 9.70 21.76
CA ARG A 76 -5.06 10.23 23.07
C ARG A 76 -4.84 9.26 24.23
N ARG A 77 -4.58 7.99 23.96
CA ARG A 77 -4.51 6.93 24.98
C ARG A 77 -3.32 6.01 24.74
N PRO A 78 -2.66 5.49 25.78
CA PRO A 78 -1.57 4.51 25.64
C PRO A 78 -2.14 3.11 25.36
N ILE A 79 -2.79 2.91 24.20
CA ILE A 79 -3.47 1.65 23.84
C ILE A 79 -2.98 1.07 22.52
N ARG A 80 -1.81 1.54 22.03
CA ARG A 80 -1.33 1.12 20.69
C ARG A 80 -1.03 -0.38 20.61
N ARG A 81 -0.44 -0.96 21.66
CA ARG A 81 -0.23 -2.40 21.76
C ARG A 81 -1.57 -3.15 21.66
N LEU A 82 -2.59 -2.71 22.42
CA LEU A 82 -3.91 -3.33 22.38
C LEU A 82 -4.53 -3.23 20.98
N LEU A 83 -4.36 -2.12 20.26
CA LEU A 83 -4.84 -1.94 18.89
C LEU A 83 -4.12 -2.83 17.89
N LEU A 84 -2.82 -3.10 18.07
CA LEU A 84 -2.08 -4.06 17.24
C LEU A 84 -2.59 -5.49 17.48
N ILE A 85 -2.85 -5.88 18.73
CA ILE A 85 -3.44 -7.18 19.06
C ILE A 85 -4.85 -7.29 18.47
N ALA A 86 -5.70 -6.29 18.69
CA ALA A 86 -7.07 -6.27 18.18
C ALA A 86 -7.12 -6.31 16.64
N GLY A 87 -6.26 -5.55 15.98
CA GLY A 87 -6.15 -5.55 14.51
C GLY A 87 -5.68 -6.90 13.97
N GLY A 88 -4.67 -7.52 14.61
CA GLY A 88 -4.20 -8.85 14.24
C GLY A 88 -5.27 -9.94 14.46
N THR A 89 -5.98 -9.88 15.60
CA THR A 89 -7.09 -10.81 15.89
C THR A 89 -8.26 -10.61 14.92
N ALA A 90 -8.62 -9.37 14.62
CA ALA A 90 -9.65 -9.07 13.64
C ALA A 90 -9.26 -9.57 12.23
N GLY A 91 -7.99 -9.39 11.84
CA GLY A 91 -7.44 -9.93 10.60
C GLY A 91 -7.50 -11.47 10.56
N LEU A 92 -7.08 -12.13 11.64
CA LEU A 92 -7.17 -13.60 11.79
C LEU A 92 -8.60 -14.09 11.61
N ILE A 93 -9.58 -13.46 12.28
CA ILE A 93 -10.99 -13.85 12.20
C ILE A 93 -11.53 -13.53 10.79
N GLY A 94 -11.34 -12.31 10.28
CA GLY A 94 -11.88 -11.87 9.00
C GLY A 94 -11.35 -12.71 7.83
N THR A 95 -10.03 -12.87 7.72
CA THR A 95 -9.44 -13.68 6.63
C THR A 95 -9.62 -15.18 6.85
N GLY A 96 -9.62 -15.64 8.12
CA GLY A 96 -9.89 -17.04 8.45
C GLY A 96 -11.30 -17.48 8.07
N LEU A 97 -12.31 -16.67 8.34
CA LEU A 97 -13.68 -16.92 7.87
C LEU A 97 -13.78 -16.83 6.35
N THR A 98 -13.08 -15.89 5.70
CA THR A 98 -13.03 -15.79 4.24
C THR A 98 -12.44 -17.05 3.58
N ALA A 99 -11.57 -17.81 4.29
CA ALA A 99 -11.03 -19.06 3.77
C ALA A 99 -12.11 -20.11 3.50
N VAL A 100 -13.22 -20.10 4.24
CA VAL A 100 -14.27 -21.12 4.17
C VAL A 100 -15.64 -20.59 3.70
N VAL A 101 -15.91 -19.29 3.87
CA VAL A 101 -17.18 -18.67 3.46
C VAL A 101 -17.12 -18.30 1.97
N ARG A 102 -18.26 -18.50 1.26
CA ARG A 102 -18.42 -18.14 -0.16
C ARG A 102 -19.64 -17.25 -0.40
N ASP A 103 -20.37 -16.86 0.65
CA ASP A 103 -21.48 -15.91 0.54
C ASP A 103 -20.95 -14.48 0.44
N TYR A 104 -21.35 -13.78 -0.62
CA TYR A 104 -20.91 -12.42 -0.93
C TYR A 104 -21.21 -11.42 0.20
N TRP A 105 -22.41 -11.47 0.77
CA TRP A 105 -22.85 -10.50 1.77
C TRP A 105 -22.12 -10.68 3.10
N ILE A 106 -21.86 -11.94 3.48
CA ILE A 106 -21.06 -12.26 4.66
C ILE A 106 -19.63 -11.77 4.44
N LEU A 107 -19.04 -12.04 3.27
CA LEU A 107 -17.68 -11.59 2.93
C LEU A 107 -17.58 -10.06 2.90
N LEU A 108 -18.56 -9.36 2.33
CA LEU A 108 -18.61 -7.90 2.37
C LEU A 108 -18.72 -7.40 3.80
N GLY A 109 -19.58 -8.00 4.63
CA GLY A 109 -19.69 -7.68 6.06
C GLY A 109 -18.37 -7.87 6.81
N LEU A 110 -17.65 -8.99 6.60
CA LEU A 110 -16.33 -9.23 7.16
C LEU A 110 -15.29 -8.21 6.68
N SER A 111 -15.35 -7.84 5.41
CA SER A 111 -14.42 -6.89 4.81
C SER A 111 -14.56 -5.48 5.39
N VAL A 112 -15.81 -4.99 5.54
CA VAL A 112 -16.07 -3.64 6.06
C VAL A 112 -16.00 -3.56 7.60
N THR A 113 -15.90 -4.70 8.28
CA THR A 113 -15.76 -4.76 9.74
C THR A 113 -14.38 -5.29 10.15
N ALA A 114 -14.21 -6.61 10.25
CA ALA A 114 -12.99 -7.24 10.76
C ALA A 114 -11.75 -6.90 9.94
N VAL A 115 -11.83 -7.01 8.59
CA VAL A 115 -10.70 -6.71 7.70
C VAL A 115 -10.40 -5.20 7.68
N ALA A 116 -11.42 -4.34 7.79
CA ALA A 116 -11.22 -2.90 7.92
C ALA A 116 -10.47 -2.52 9.20
N VAL A 117 -10.77 -3.19 10.33
CA VAL A 117 -10.00 -3.03 11.58
C VAL A 117 -8.56 -3.52 11.39
N ALA A 118 -8.36 -4.67 10.73
CA ALA A 118 -7.03 -5.18 10.39
C ALA A 118 -6.24 -4.20 9.50
N GLY A 119 -6.91 -3.45 8.61
CA GLY A 119 -6.31 -2.41 7.78
C GLY A 119 -5.62 -1.30 8.58
N SER A 120 -6.01 -1.10 9.86
CA SER A 120 -5.33 -0.15 10.75
C SER A 120 -3.95 -0.64 11.23
N LEU A 121 -3.64 -1.92 11.10
CA LEU A 121 -2.35 -2.49 11.56
C LEU A 121 -1.16 -1.78 10.92
N PHE A 122 -1.19 -1.52 9.63
CA PHE A 122 -0.09 -0.89 8.92
C PHE A 122 0.26 0.49 9.52
N PRO A 123 -0.65 1.48 9.58
CA PRO A 123 -0.35 2.78 10.17
C PRO A 123 -0.07 2.69 11.67
N GLN A 124 -0.75 1.82 12.42
CA GLN A 124 -0.51 1.66 13.86
C GLN A 124 0.85 1.03 14.15
N SER A 125 1.32 0.09 13.33
CA SER A 125 2.66 -0.50 13.44
C SER A 125 3.75 0.54 13.27
N PHE A 126 3.63 1.45 12.28
CA PHE A 126 4.58 2.55 12.10
C PHE A 126 4.54 3.54 13.27
N ALA A 127 3.34 3.89 13.75
CA ALA A 127 3.21 4.80 14.88
C ALA A 127 3.80 4.21 16.16
N TYR A 128 3.56 2.92 16.42
CA TYR A 128 4.14 2.20 17.55
C TYR A 128 5.68 2.09 17.42
N ALA A 129 6.17 1.68 16.25
CA ALA A 129 7.60 1.55 15.99
C ALA A 129 8.33 2.89 16.20
N ARG A 130 7.74 4.00 15.74
CA ARG A 130 8.29 5.32 15.96
C ARG A 130 8.40 5.66 17.45
N GLN A 131 7.37 5.41 18.25
CA GLN A 131 7.40 5.66 19.69
C GLN A 131 8.47 4.83 20.41
N VAL A 132 8.59 3.54 20.05
CA VAL A 132 9.64 2.66 20.62
C VAL A 132 11.03 3.18 20.25
N LEU A 133 11.24 3.56 18.98
CA LEU A 133 12.53 4.07 18.52
C LEU A 133 12.87 5.44 19.12
N GLU A 134 11.90 6.34 19.28
CA GLU A 134 12.09 7.63 19.96
C GLU A 134 12.50 7.44 21.42
N ARG A 135 11.96 6.42 22.11
CA ARG A 135 12.32 6.07 23.48
C ARG A 135 13.70 5.42 23.59
N ASP A 136 13.99 4.43 22.76
CA ASP A 136 15.12 3.50 22.94
C ASP A 136 16.34 3.88 22.09
N ALA A 137 16.15 4.59 20.97
CA ALA A 137 17.21 4.97 20.04
C ALA A 137 16.85 6.24 19.23
N PRO A 138 16.73 7.42 19.87
CA PRO A 138 16.25 8.65 19.23
C PRO A 138 17.08 9.06 18.00
N ASP A 139 18.39 8.82 18.04
CA ASP A 139 19.31 9.15 16.91
C ASP A 139 19.14 8.22 15.69
N LYS A 140 18.38 7.11 15.81
CA LYS A 140 18.22 6.08 14.78
C LYS A 140 16.76 5.91 14.32
N VAL A 141 15.87 6.80 14.69
CA VAL A 141 14.42 6.70 14.34
C VAL A 141 14.23 6.60 12.84
N ALA A 142 14.80 7.51 12.07
CA ALA A 142 14.66 7.52 10.61
C ALA A 142 15.19 6.23 9.97
N LEU A 143 16.36 5.74 10.42
CA LEU A 143 16.95 4.49 9.93
C LEU A 143 16.11 3.28 10.30
N GLY A 144 15.61 3.22 11.54
CA GLY A 144 14.74 2.13 12.00
C GLY A 144 13.42 2.06 11.22
N ILE A 145 12.75 3.19 11.03
CA ILE A 145 11.52 3.28 10.23
C ILE A 145 11.77 2.88 8.77
N SER A 146 12.87 3.34 8.16
CA SER A 146 13.25 2.94 6.79
C SER A 146 13.52 1.44 6.69
N GLY A 147 14.20 0.86 7.67
CA GLY A 147 14.46 -0.58 7.74
C GLY A 147 13.15 -1.39 7.84
N LEU A 148 12.22 -1.00 8.70
CA LEU A 148 10.92 -1.64 8.84
C LEU A 148 10.07 -1.53 7.56
N ARG A 149 10.14 -0.38 6.88
CA ARG A 149 9.50 -0.21 5.57
C ARG A 149 10.09 -1.16 4.52
N THR A 150 11.41 -1.34 4.52
CA THR A 150 12.08 -2.30 3.63
C THR A 150 11.60 -3.73 3.90
N VAL A 151 11.47 -4.13 5.17
CA VAL A 151 10.92 -5.45 5.54
C VAL A 151 9.50 -5.63 5.00
N PHE A 152 8.64 -4.61 5.11
CA PHE A 152 7.30 -4.65 4.53
C PHE A 152 7.34 -4.77 3.00
N SER A 153 8.24 -4.04 2.33
CA SER A 153 8.41 -4.14 0.87
C SER A 153 8.87 -5.52 0.43
N LEU A 154 9.76 -6.20 1.20
CA LEU A 154 10.16 -7.57 0.93
C LEU A 154 8.97 -8.55 0.96
N ALA A 155 7.98 -8.33 1.83
CA ALA A 155 6.75 -9.11 1.86
C ALA A 155 5.95 -8.96 0.55
N TRP A 156 5.94 -7.78 -0.06
CA TRP A 156 5.30 -7.54 -1.36
C TRP A 156 6.07 -8.12 -2.54
N VAL A 157 7.41 -8.27 -2.43
CA VAL A 157 8.21 -8.99 -3.43
C VAL A 157 7.86 -10.49 -3.44
N ALA A 158 7.84 -11.10 -2.25
CA ALA A 158 7.63 -12.53 -2.12
C ALA A 158 6.13 -12.93 -2.13
N GLY A 159 5.25 -12.06 -1.63
CA GLY A 159 3.84 -12.37 -1.38
C GLY A 159 3.07 -12.79 -2.62
N PRO A 160 3.04 -12.02 -3.73
CA PRO A 160 2.30 -12.42 -4.92
C PRO A 160 2.81 -13.72 -5.56
N ALA A 161 4.13 -13.96 -5.56
CA ALA A 161 4.73 -15.19 -6.06
C ALA A 161 4.35 -16.38 -5.15
N LEU A 162 4.42 -16.19 -3.83
CA LEU A 162 4.00 -17.20 -2.85
C LEU A 162 2.50 -17.48 -2.98
N ALA A 163 1.66 -16.46 -3.15
CA ALA A 163 0.22 -16.61 -3.38
C ALA A 163 -0.06 -17.45 -4.64
N ALA A 164 0.67 -17.23 -5.73
CA ALA A 164 0.53 -18.02 -6.95
C ALA A 164 0.88 -19.49 -6.74
N VAL A 165 1.93 -19.79 -5.98
CA VAL A 165 2.30 -21.17 -5.61
C VAL A 165 1.23 -21.81 -4.73
N ILE A 166 0.76 -21.12 -3.70
CA ILE A 166 -0.28 -21.59 -2.79
C ILE A 166 -1.59 -21.82 -3.54
N LEU A 167 -1.97 -20.89 -4.44
CA LEU A 167 -3.15 -21.04 -5.27
C LEU A 167 -3.11 -22.31 -6.12
N GLY A 168 -1.95 -22.60 -6.72
CA GLY A 168 -1.76 -23.82 -7.51
C GLY A 168 -1.79 -25.11 -6.70
N ALA A 169 -1.42 -25.08 -5.41
CA ALA A 169 -1.34 -26.24 -4.54
C ALA A 169 -2.66 -26.54 -3.79
N GLY A 170 -3.43 -25.52 -3.40
CA GLY A 170 -4.58 -25.70 -2.52
C GLY A 170 -5.70 -24.65 -2.67
N GLY A 171 -5.65 -23.85 -3.74
CA GLY A 171 -6.70 -22.87 -4.05
C GLY A 171 -6.76 -21.69 -3.08
N PHE A 172 -7.84 -20.95 -3.15
CA PHE A 172 -8.06 -19.74 -2.36
C PHE A 172 -8.19 -20.00 -0.86
N THR A 173 -8.70 -21.14 -0.46
CA THR A 173 -8.79 -21.54 0.95
C THR A 173 -7.41 -21.47 1.63
N TRP A 174 -6.37 -21.98 0.99
CA TRP A 174 -5.01 -21.95 1.52
C TRP A 174 -4.39 -20.56 1.50
N ILE A 175 -4.71 -19.71 0.51
CA ILE A 175 -4.27 -18.30 0.48
C ILE A 175 -4.81 -17.58 1.72
N TYR A 176 -6.13 -17.64 1.93
CA TYR A 176 -6.78 -16.96 3.05
C TYR A 176 -6.40 -17.56 4.40
N ALA A 177 -6.24 -18.87 4.51
CA ALA A 177 -5.76 -19.53 5.73
C ALA A 177 -4.33 -19.12 6.09
N THR A 178 -3.43 -19.01 5.10
CA THR A 178 -2.06 -18.54 5.31
C THR A 178 -2.06 -17.04 5.72
N ALA A 179 -2.87 -16.21 5.08
CA ALA A 179 -3.01 -14.80 5.45
C ALA A 179 -3.56 -14.65 6.87
N ALA A 180 -4.55 -15.48 7.26
CA ALA A 180 -5.09 -15.53 8.61
C ALA A 180 -4.03 -15.93 9.63
N LEU A 181 -3.23 -16.96 9.33
CA LEU A 181 -2.11 -17.38 10.18
C LEU A 181 -1.10 -16.22 10.39
N MET A 182 -0.77 -15.49 9.35
CA MET A 182 0.15 -14.33 9.45
C MET A 182 -0.45 -13.21 10.33
N TYR A 183 -1.74 -12.92 10.21
CA TYR A 183 -2.42 -12.01 11.14
C TYR A 183 -2.44 -12.52 12.57
N GLY A 184 -2.63 -13.83 12.77
CA GLY A 184 -2.52 -14.47 14.08
C GLY A 184 -1.11 -14.33 14.69
N ILE A 185 -0.06 -14.53 13.88
CA ILE A 185 1.32 -14.31 14.30
C ILE A 185 1.53 -12.83 14.70
N ALA A 186 1.01 -11.88 13.92
CA ALA A 186 1.08 -10.46 14.26
C ALA A 186 0.39 -10.15 15.61
N ALA A 187 -0.77 -10.77 15.90
CA ALA A 187 -1.46 -10.64 17.19
C ALA A 187 -0.65 -11.23 18.34
N LEU A 188 -0.04 -12.41 18.15
CA LEU A 188 0.81 -13.06 19.15
C LEU A 188 2.09 -12.26 19.44
N ILE A 189 2.71 -11.68 18.40
CA ILE A 189 3.85 -10.77 18.59
C ILE A 189 3.42 -9.57 19.46
N GLY A 190 2.25 -8.97 19.15
CA GLY A 190 1.68 -7.89 19.96
C GLY A 190 1.43 -8.31 21.41
N LEU A 191 0.96 -9.52 21.63
CA LEU A 191 0.63 -10.03 22.94
C LEU A 191 1.85 -10.38 23.81
N PHE A 192 2.87 -11.00 23.21
CA PHE A 192 3.98 -11.58 24.00
C PHE A 192 5.29 -10.79 23.91
N TRP A 193 5.52 -10.02 22.85
CA TRP A 193 6.82 -9.41 22.58
C TRP A 193 6.80 -7.88 22.55
N LEU A 194 5.62 -7.26 22.50
CA LEU A 194 5.54 -5.79 22.52
C LEU A 194 5.12 -5.30 23.90
N ASP A 195 5.74 -4.22 24.34
CA ASP A 195 5.38 -3.52 25.59
C ASP A 195 4.42 -2.37 25.30
N GLU A 196 3.61 -1.99 26.29
CA GLU A 196 2.83 -0.75 26.19
C GLU A 196 3.77 0.45 26.24
N VAL A 197 3.61 1.36 25.31
CA VAL A 197 4.40 2.59 25.25
C VAL A 197 3.54 3.75 25.72
N PRO A 198 4.02 4.57 26.69
CA PRO A 198 3.28 5.73 27.17
C PRO A 198 2.88 6.64 26.00
N ALA A 199 1.71 7.28 26.13
CA ALA A 199 1.29 8.27 25.16
C ALA A 199 2.31 9.41 25.08
N PRO A 200 2.54 10.03 23.89
CA PRO A 200 3.44 11.17 23.77
C PRO A 200 3.07 12.27 24.79
N ALA A 201 4.05 12.82 25.46
CA ALA A 201 3.85 13.86 26.48
C ALA A 201 3.27 15.18 25.91
N VAL A 202 3.34 15.36 24.60
CA VAL A 202 2.73 16.49 23.89
C VAL A 202 1.82 15.90 22.81
N PRO A 203 0.53 16.29 22.74
CA PRO A 203 -0.31 15.92 21.62
C PRO A 203 0.36 16.42 20.33
N GLN A 204 0.89 15.51 19.52
CA GLN A 204 1.28 15.88 18.17
C GLN A 204 -0.02 16.36 17.52
N ARG A 205 -0.04 17.64 17.07
CA ARG A 205 -1.17 18.16 16.27
C ARG A 205 -1.52 17.07 15.26
N SER A 206 -2.74 16.57 15.35
CA SER A 206 -3.18 15.52 14.43
C SER A 206 -2.98 16.01 13.01
N ALA A 207 -2.47 15.16 12.12
CA ALA A 207 -2.21 15.53 10.72
C ALA A 207 -3.48 16.04 9.99
N GLY A 208 -4.64 15.97 10.64
CA GLY A 208 -5.93 16.47 10.18
C GLY A 208 -6.40 17.77 10.85
N ASP A 209 -5.65 18.36 11.80
CA ASP A 209 -6.07 19.64 12.39
C ASP A 209 -6.04 20.74 11.32
N PRO A 210 -7.11 21.57 11.20
CA PRO A 210 -7.16 22.65 10.24
C PRO A 210 -6.02 23.63 10.49
N VAL A 211 -5.12 23.79 9.52
CA VAL A 211 -4.17 24.90 9.53
C VAL A 211 -4.90 26.11 8.94
N PRO A 212 -4.81 27.31 9.56
CA PRO A 212 -5.34 28.53 8.97
C PRO A 212 -4.86 28.69 7.53
N LEU A 213 -5.76 29.14 6.65
CA LEU A 213 -5.48 29.23 5.21
C LEU A 213 -4.34 30.22 4.89
N ASP A 214 -4.17 31.22 5.75
CA ASP A 214 -3.20 32.29 5.63
C ASP A 214 -1.75 31.84 5.91
N GLU A 215 -1.57 30.67 6.54
CA GLU A 215 -0.27 30.09 6.85
C GLU A 215 0.26 29.13 5.75
N LEU A 216 -0.51 28.89 4.68
CA LEU A 216 -0.10 27.99 3.60
C LEU A 216 0.88 28.67 2.65
N GLU A 217 2.10 28.15 2.56
CA GLU A 217 3.13 28.65 1.63
C GLU A 217 2.77 28.39 0.16
N THR A 218 1.95 27.36 -0.10
CA THR A 218 1.46 27.02 -1.44
C THR A 218 -0.06 27.16 -1.48
N PRO A 219 -0.66 27.77 -2.52
CA PRO A 219 -2.09 27.93 -2.67
C PRO A 219 -2.82 26.58 -2.54
N ARG A 220 -3.95 26.56 -1.81
CA ARG A 220 -4.71 25.33 -1.51
C ARG A 220 -5.12 24.55 -2.76
N TRP A 221 -5.51 25.27 -3.83
CA TRP A 221 -5.91 24.62 -5.08
C TRP A 221 -4.75 23.89 -5.76
N VAL A 222 -3.52 24.42 -5.65
CA VAL A 222 -2.29 23.76 -6.16
C VAL A 222 -2.02 22.46 -5.41
N LEU A 223 -2.18 22.48 -4.08
CA LEU A 223 -2.02 21.29 -3.24
C LEU A 223 -3.06 20.22 -3.55
N LEU A 224 -4.33 20.63 -3.71
CA LEU A 224 -5.43 19.70 -4.04
C LEU A 224 -5.28 19.13 -5.45
N LEU A 225 -4.88 19.93 -6.43
CA LEU A 225 -4.59 19.43 -7.77
C LEU A 225 -3.42 18.45 -7.78
N THR A 226 -2.36 18.73 -6.99
CA THR A 226 -1.23 17.80 -6.87
C THR A 226 -1.66 16.49 -6.21
N ALA A 227 -2.45 16.55 -5.14
CA ALA A 227 -3.00 15.35 -4.50
C ALA A 227 -3.93 14.58 -5.46
N GLY A 228 -4.75 15.29 -6.24
CA GLY A 228 -5.57 14.71 -7.30
C GLY A 228 -4.75 14.02 -8.38
N ALA A 229 -3.64 14.63 -8.82
CA ALA A 229 -2.71 14.01 -9.77
C ALA A 229 -2.12 12.72 -9.22
N PHE A 230 -1.70 12.69 -7.95
CA PHE A 230 -1.25 11.46 -7.31
C PHE A 230 -2.38 10.43 -7.20
N THR A 231 -3.60 10.83 -6.88
CA THR A 231 -4.77 9.93 -6.86
C THR A 231 -5.01 9.27 -8.22
N LEU A 232 -4.95 10.06 -9.31
CA LEU A 232 -5.06 9.55 -10.68
C LEU A 232 -3.93 8.57 -11.04
N MET A 233 -2.74 8.73 -10.46
CA MET A 233 -1.60 7.82 -10.69
C MET A 233 -1.61 6.61 -9.75
N GLN A 234 -2.28 6.67 -8.60
CA GLN A 234 -2.43 5.53 -7.69
C GLN A 234 -3.55 4.58 -8.12
N ALA A 235 -4.58 5.07 -8.81
CA ALA A 235 -5.67 4.22 -9.31
C ALA A 235 -5.18 3.12 -10.27
N PRO A 236 -4.30 3.39 -11.26
CA PRO A 236 -3.69 2.38 -12.10
C PRO A 236 -2.94 1.28 -11.35
N LEU A 237 -2.29 1.59 -10.23
CA LEU A 237 -1.58 0.58 -9.44
C LEU A 237 -2.55 -0.48 -8.90
N THR A 238 -3.69 -0.05 -8.36
CA THR A 238 -4.71 -0.99 -7.86
C THR A 238 -5.42 -1.70 -9.01
N LEU A 239 -5.85 -0.95 -10.05
CA LEU A 239 -6.58 -1.49 -11.19
C LEU A 239 -5.75 -2.55 -11.93
N SER A 240 -4.48 -2.26 -12.24
CA SER A 240 -3.63 -3.20 -12.98
C SER A 240 -3.33 -4.48 -12.19
N VAL A 241 -3.12 -4.36 -10.88
CA VAL A 241 -2.88 -5.52 -10.01
C VAL A 241 -4.12 -6.43 -9.97
N GLN A 242 -5.31 -5.85 -9.84
CA GLN A 242 -6.57 -6.59 -9.81
C GLN A 242 -6.97 -7.18 -11.19
N ALA A 243 -6.63 -6.50 -12.27
CA ALA A 243 -6.89 -6.97 -13.63
C ALA A 243 -5.88 -8.02 -14.15
N MET A 244 -4.65 -8.04 -13.60
CA MET A 244 -3.54 -8.86 -14.10
C MET A 244 -3.87 -10.34 -14.22
N PRO A 245 -4.46 -11.03 -13.22
CA PRO A 245 -4.79 -12.44 -13.34
C PRO A 245 -5.72 -12.71 -14.54
N PHE A 246 -6.78 -11.94 -14.67
CA PHE A 246 -7.75 -12.08 -15.77
C PHE A 246 -7.14 -11.73 -17.13
N PHE A 247 -6.35 -10.67 -17.20
CA PHE A 247 -5.68 -10.29 -18.44
C PHE A 247 -4.76 -11.41 -18.95
N ILE A 248 -4.05 -12.09 -18.05
CA ILE A 248 -3.19 -13.22 -18.40
C ILE A 248 -4.01 -14.43 -18.83
N THR A 249 -5.11 -14.77 -18.15
CA THR A 249 -5.93 -15.95 -18.49
C THR A 249 -6.77 -15.73 -19.72
N ASP A 250 -7.48 -14.61 -19.79
CA ASP A 250 -8.56 -14.41 -20.76
C ASP A 250 -8.04 -13.78 -22.06
N GLU A 251 -7.04 -12.87 -21.98
CA GLU A 251 -6.51 -12.17 -23.15
C GLU A 251 -5.24 -12.80 -23.71
N LEU A 252 -4.38 -13.36 -22.85
CA LEU A 252 -3.10 -13.94 -23.25
C LEU A 252 -3.08 -15.48 -23.17
N HIS A 253 -4.18 -16.11 -22.75
CA HIS A 253 -4.33 -17.56 -22.60
C HIS A 253 -3.21 -18.20 -21.76
N GLY A 254 -2.72 -17.45 -20.76
CA GLY A 254 -1.67 -17.87 -19.87
C GLY A 254 -2.20 -18.52 -18.59
N ARG A 255 -1.29 -18.89 -17.70
CA ARG A 255 -1.64 -19.46 -16.38
C ARG A 255 -1.79 -18.35 -15.33
N VAL A 256 -2.77 -18.47 -14.44
CA VAL A 256 -2.99 -17.53 -13.32
C VAL A 256 -1.71 -17.30 -12.48
N ASN A 257 -0.93 -18.38 -12.27
CA ASN A 257 0.32 -18.30 -11.49
C ASN A 257 1.35 -17.32 -12.09
N THR A 258 1.28 -17.07 -13.40
CA THR A 258 2.13 -16.08 -14.08
C THR A 258 1.90 -14.67 -13.54
N ALA A 259 0.69 -14.33 -13.10
CA ALA A 259 0.39 -13.03 -12.50
C ALA A 259 1.24 -12.78 -11.24
N GLY A 260 1.35 -13.77 -10.37
CA GLY A 260 2.19 -13.66 -9.17
C GLY A 260 3.68 -13.46 -9.49
N LEU A 261 4.19 -14.15 -10.52
CA LEU A 261 5.58 -14.00 -10.96
C LEU A 261 5.85 -12.61 -11.56
N VAL A 262 4.93 -12.10 -12.39
CA VAL A 262 5.02 -10.76 -12.99
C VAL A 262 5.00 -9.68 -11.91
N LEU A 263 4.09 -9.77 -10.95
CA LEU A 263 3.99 -8.82 -9.83
C LEU A 263 5.19 -8.93 -8.89
N GLY A 264 5.67 -10.14 -8.61
CA GLY A 264 6.87 -10.38 -7.82
C GLY A 264 8.13 -9.79 -8.46
N LEU A 265 8.28 -9.94 -9.79
CA LEU A 265 9.37 -9.30 -10.54
C LEU A 265 9.31 -7.78 -10.44
N CYS A 266 8.11 -7.18 -10.58
CA CYS A 266 7.94 -5.74 -10.42
C CYS A 266 8.45 -5.27 -9.06
N ALA A 267 7.99 -5.92 -7.99
CA ALA A 267 8.38 -5.57 -6.63
C ALA A 267 9.89 -5.78 -6.37
N ALA A 268 10.50 -6.82 -6.97
CA ALA A 268 11.93 -7.04 -6.89
C ALA A 268 12.74 -5.93 -7.58
N LEU A 269 12.28 -5.43 -8.73
CA LEU A 269 12.89 -4.32 -9.45
C LEU A 269 12.67 -2.97 -8.73
N GLU A 270 11.53 -2.81 -8.06
CA GLU A 270 11.15 -1.59 -7.34
C GLU A 270 12.17 -1.23 -6.24
N ILE A 271 12.65 -2.21 -5.47
CA ILE A 271 13.57 -1.97 -4.34
C ILE A 271 14.85 -1.25 -4.78
N PRO A 272 15.66 -1.77 -5.71
CA PRO A 272 16.87 -1.08 -6.15
C PRO A 272 16.57 0.24 -6.86
N LEU A 273 15.45 0.33 -7.60
CA LEU A 273 15.06 1.55 -8.28
C LEU A 273 14.63 2.65 -7.29
N MET A 274 13.92 2.34 -6.21
CA MET A 274 13.60 3.30 -5.15
C MET A 274 14.88 3.88 -4.52
N LEU A 275 15.86 3.03 -4.22
CA LEU A 275 17.15 3.47 -3.67
C LEU A 275 17.91 4.34 -4.68
N ALA A 276 17.95 3.93 -5.94
CA ALA A 276 18.62 4.67 -7.00
C ALA A 276 17.96 6.05 -7.24
N LEU A 277 16.63 6.10 -7.32
CA LEU A 277 15.88 7.35 -7.48
C LEU A 277 15.98 8.24 -6.23
N GLY A 278 16.00 7.66 -5.03
CA GLY A 278 16.28 8.37 -3.80
C GLY A 278 17.67 9.02 -3.80
N ALA A 279 18.71 8.29 -4.21
CA ALA A 279 20.05 8.85 -4.38
C ALA A 279 20.10 9.91 -5.50
N LEU A 280 19.40 9.68 -6.61
CA LEU A 280 19.38 10.62 -7.72
C LEU A 280 18.62 11.92 -7.38
N SER A 281 17.67 11.88 -6.46
CA SER A 281 16.91 13.06 -6.01
C SER A 281 17.78 14.10 -5.31
N THR A 282 18.98 13.73 -4.83
CA THR A 282 19.96 14.68 -4.28
C THR A 282 20.64 15.53 -5.37
N ARG A 283 20.62 15.06 -6.62
CA ARG A 283 21.29 15.72 -7.76
C ARG A 283 20.31 16.26 -8.81
N VAL A 284 19.12 15.67 -8.89
CA VAL A 284 18.08 16.00 -9.88
C VAL A 284 16.83 16.47 -9.15
N ARG A 285 16.22 17.57 -9.62
CA ARG A 285 14.98 18.10 -9.03
C ARG A 285 13.87 17.04 -8.98
N LEU A 286 13.23 16.87 -7.84
CA LEU A 286 12.15 15.88 -7.60
C LEU A 286 11.06 15.91 -8.68
N GLY A 287 10.64 17.10 -9.10
CA GLY A 287 9.62 17.24 -10.15
C GLY A 287 10.02 16.64 -11.51
N ARG A 288 11.33 16.63 -11.86
CA ARG A 288 11.79 15.97 -13.12
C ARG A 288 11.74 14.45 -13.00
N LEU A 289 12.11 13.91 -11.83
CA LEU A 289 12.07 12.46 -11.57
C LEU A 289 10.63 11.95 -11.54
N LEU A 290 9.72 12.69 -10.88
CA LEU A 290 8.28 12.37 -10.89
C LEU A 290 7.69 12.40 -12.30
N PHE A 291 8.07 13.40 -13.10
CA PHE A 291 7.64 13.50 -14.48
C PHE A 291 8.11 12.31 -15.33
N ALA A 292 9.40 11.95 -15.22
CA ALA A 292 9.95 10.78 -15.91
C ALA A 292 9.27 9.48 -15.46
N GLY A 293 9.01 9.35 -14.15
CA GLY A 293 8.27 8.22 -13.60
C GLY A 293 6.83 8.14 -14.13
N ALA A 294 6.10 9.26 -14.15
CA ALA A 294 4.74 9.30 -14.69
C ALA A 294 4.70 8.94 -16.18
N LEU A 295 5.66 9.44 -16.97
CA LEU A 295 5.80 9.09 -18.38
C LEU A 295 6.10 7.60 -18.56
N SER A 296 6.95 7.01 -17.69
CA SER A 296 7.21 5.57 -17.67
C SER A 296 5.94 4.76 -17.38
N GLY A 297 5.06 5.25 -16.48
CA GLY A 297 3.75 4.64 -16.22
C GLY A 297 2.84 4.67 -17.45
N VAL A 298 2.74 5.81 -18.13
CA VAL A 298 1.98 5.93 -19.40
C VAL A 298 2.51 4.93 -20.43
N ALA A 299 3.84 4.87 -20.61
CA ALA A 299 4.48 3.96 -21.55
C ALA A 299 4.23 2.49 -21.18
N TYR A 300 4.34 2.13 -19.90
CA TYR A 300 4.05 0.79 -19.42
C TYR A 300 2.62 0.36 -19.71
N TYR A 301 1.63 1.13 -19.27
CA TYR A 301 0.24 0.75 -19.44
C TYR A 301 -0.19 0.74 -20.91
N ALA A 302 0.31 1.67 -21.73
CA ALA A 302 0.10 1.65 -23.18
C ALA A 302 0.72 0.39 -23.83
N LEU A 303 1.93 0.01 -23.44
CA LEU A 303 2.61 -1.20 -23.91
C LEU A 303 1.80 -2.46 -23.57
N ILE A 304 1.30 -2.56 -22.30
CA ILE A 304 0.52 -3.72 -21.88
C ILE A 304 -0.84 -3.78 -22.59
N ALA A 305 -1.50 -2.63 -22.78
CA ALA A 305 -2.79 -2.57 -23.50
C ALA A 305 -2.73 -3.16 -24.91
N VAL A 306 -1.59 -3.03 -25.61
CA VAL A 306 -1.40 -3.57 -26.97
C VAL A 306 -0.65 -4.91 -26.97
N SER A 307 -0.24 -5.43 -25.81
CA SER A 307 0.55 -6.66 -25.74
C SER A 307 -0.27 -7.90 -26.15
N THR A 308 0.40 -8.84 -26.80
CA THR A 308 -0.19 -10.12 -27.25
C THR A 308 0.53 -11.33 -26.66
N ASN A 309 1.56 -11.13 -25.87
CA ASN A 309 2.34 -12.21 -25.28
C ASN A 309 2.81 -11.89 -23.85
N ILE A 310 3.05 -12.95 -23.09
CA ILE A 310 3.46 -12.87 -21.68
C ILE A 310 4.87 -12.26 -21.53
N ALA A 311 5.76 -12.44 -22.50
CA ALA A 311 7.12 -11.89 -22.42
C ALA A 311 7.11 -10.36 -22.35
N THR A 312 6.17 -9.71 -23.04
CA THR A 312 5.97 -8.25 -22.98
C THR A 312 5.59 -7.79 -21.56
N LEU A 313 4.80 -8.62 -20.81
CA LEU A 313 4.45 -8.30 -19.43
C LEU A 313 5.70 -8.30 -18.54
N PHE A 314 6.57 -9.30 -18.68
CA PHE A 314 7.83 -9.37 -17.92
C PHE A 314 8.77 -8.21 -18.28
N GLY A 315 8.98 -7.96 -19.58
CA GLY A 315 9.85 -6.86 -20.02
C GLY A 315 9.33 -5.49 -19.60
N GLY A 316 8.01 -5.30 -19.64
CA GLY A 316 7.35 -4.05 -19.22
C GLY A 316 7.51 -3.75 -17.73
N GLN A 317 7.79 -4.75 -16.86
CA GLN A 317 7.89 -4.51 -15.42
C GLN A 317 9.02 -3.54 -15.05
N LEU A 318 10.04 -3.38 -15.87
CA LEU A 318 11.06 -2.35 -15.64
C LEU A 318 10.43 -0.93 -15.69
N LEU A 319 9.57 -0.66 -16.68
CA LEU A 319 8.87 0.62 -16.79
C LEU A 319 7.90 0.81 -15.61
N ASN A 320 7.19 -0.24 -15.23
CA ASN A 320 6.27 -0.22 -14.09
C ASN A 320 7.01 0.06 -12.77
N ALA A 321 8.12 -0.62 -12.54
CA ALA A 321 8.94 -0.44 -11.35
C ALA A 321 9.54 0.99 -11.26
N VAL A 322 9.95 1.59 -12.39
CA VAL A 322 10.38 3.00 -12.44
C VAL A 322 9.20 3.91 -12.09
N PHE A 323 8.01 3.66 -12.63
CA PHE A 323 6.79 4.42 -12.32
C PHE A 323 6.46 4.36 -10.82
N ILE A 324 6.36 3.16 -10.25
CA ILE A 324 6.02 2.97 -8.82
C ILE A 324 7.09 3.62 -7.93
N SER A 325 8.36 3.37 -8.23
CA SER A 325 9.48 3.90 -7.45
C SER A 325 9.52 5.43 -7.45
N ALA A 326 9.21 6.07 -8.59
CA ALA A 326 9.15 7.52 -8.67
C ALA A 326 7.93 8.08 -7.93
N ILE A 327 6.72 7.59 -8.25
CA ILE A 327 5.47 8.15 -7.71
C ILE A 327 5.31 7.84 -6.23
N SER A 328 5.48 6.58 -5.82
CA SER A 328 5.31 6.18 -4.42
C SER A 328 6.55 6.50 -3.57
N GLY A 329 7.75 6.43 -4.15
CA GLY A 329 9.00 6.68 -3.43
C GLY A 329 9.29 8.16 -3.22
N LEU A 330 9.07 9.02 -4.23
CA LEU A 330 9.41 10.44 -4.17
C LEU A 330 8.20 11.35 -3.92
N GLY A 331 6.97 10.85 -4.06
CA GLY A 331 5.75 11.65 -3.97
C GLY A 331 5.57 12.34 -2.62
N ILE A 332 5.91 11.65 -1.51
CA ILE A 332 5.88 12.24 -0.16
C ILE A 332 6.83 13.44 -0.09
N SER A 333 8.08 13.25 -0.52
CA SER A 333 9.10 14.30 -0.50
C SER A 333 8.70 15.50 -1.35
N TYR A 334 8.09 15.26 -2.51
CA TYR A 334 7.59 16.33 -3.37
C TYR A 334 6.45 17.13 -2.72
N MET A 335 5.51 16.46 -2.06
CA MET A 335 4.45 17.14 -1.30
C MET A 335 5.00 17.90 -0.10
N GLN A 336 6.05 17.39 0.56
CA GLN A 336 6.73 18.08 1.66
C GLN A 336 7.51 19.32 1.19
N GLU A 337 8.10 19.31 -0.02
CA GLU A 337 8.67 20.52 -0.63
C GLU A 337 7.62 21.62 -0.89
N MET A 338 6.35 21.24 -1.07
CA MET A 338 5.25 22.19 -1.24
C MET A 338 4.74 22.77 0.08
N LEU A 339 4.95 22.06 1.20
CA LEU A 339 4.52 22.44 2.55
C LEU A 339 5.66 22.23 3.56
N PRO A 340 6.78 22.95 3.45
CA PRO A 340 7.96 22.72 4.32
C PRO A 340 7.65 22.95 5.80
N ARG A 341 6.77 23.89 6.14
CA ARG A 341 6.35 24.16 7.53
C ARG A 341 5.35 23.12 8.07
N HIS A 342 4.70 22.35 7.18
CA HIS A 342 3.65 21.39 7.56
C HIS A 342 3.90 20.00 6.95
N PRO A 343 5.04 19.32 7.21
CA PRO A 343 5.40 18.07 6.56
C PRO A 343 4.42 16.92 6.85
N GLY A 344 3.82 16.90 8.05
CA GLY A 344 2.79 15.92 8.41
C GLY A 344 1.54 16.02 7.53
N ARG A 345 1.07 17.26 7.26
CA ARG A 345 -0.07 17.50 6.36
C ARG A 345 0.25 17.11 4.91
N ALA A 346 1.45 17.43 4.45
CA ALA A 346 1.92 17.02 3.13
C ALA A 346 1.89 15.49 2.97
N THR A 347 2.41 14.77 3.98
CA THR A 347 2.39 13.31 4.02
C THR A 347 0.96 12.76 4.03
N THR A 348 0.05 13.34 4.80
CA THR A 348 -1.36 12.92 4.85
C THR A 348 -2.05 13.11 3.50
N LEU A 349 -1.87 14.27 2.84
CA LEU A 349 -2.43 14.53 1.52
C LEU A 349 -1.95 13.51 0.48
N PHE A 350 -0.67 13.17 0.50
CA PHE A 350 -0.13 12.13 -0.36
C PHE A 350 -0.68 10.74 0.00
N SER A 351 -0.67 10.37 1.28
CA SER A 351 -1.12 9.04 1.71
C SER A 351 -2.59 8.79 1.41
N ASN A 352 -3.42 9.82 1.44
CA ASN A 352 -4.84 9.71 1.06
C ASN A 352 -5.03 9.42 -0.44
N SER A 353 -4.05 9.66 -1.29
CA SER A 353 -4.14 9.32 -2.71
C SER A 353 -4.23 7.81 -2.97
N PHE A 354 -3.65 6.98 -2.09
CA PHE A 354 -3.71 5.52 -2.23
C PHE A 354 -5.14 4.97 -2.10
N PRO A 355 -5.87 5.20 -0.98
CA PRO A 355 -7.24 4.70 -0.86
C PRO A 355 -8.20 5.35 -1.85
N LEU A 356 -8.01 6.64 -2.17
CA LEU A 356 -8.83 7.31 -3.18
C LEU A 356 -8.60 6.71 -4.57
N GLY A 357 -7.35 6.39 -4.92
CA GLY A 357 -7.02 5.67 -6.15
C GLY A 357 -7.64 4.26 -6.18
N ALA A 358 -7.55 3.52 -5.08
CA ALA A 358 -8.17 2.19 -4.98
C ALA A 358 -9.69 2.24 -5.15
N MET A 359 -10.37 3.27 -4.62
CA MET A 359 -11.80 3.47 -4.82
C MET A 359 -12.17 3.71 -6.30
N LEU A 360 -11.32 4.40 -7.06
CA LEU A 360 -11.52 4.58 -8.50
C LEU A 360 -11.31 3.27 -9.28
N ALA A 361 -10.42 2.41 -8.83
CA ALA A 361 -10.09 1.17 -9.50
C ALA A 361 -11.27 0.18 -9.55
N GLY A 362 -12.11 0.14 -8.52
CA GLY A 362 -13.24 -0.79 -8.44
C GLY A 362 -14.23 -0.67 -9.61
N PRO A 363 -14.87 0.49 -9.82
CA PRO A 363 -15.77 0.72 -10.95
C PRO A 363 -15.10 0.51 -12.31
N LEU A 364 -13.84 0.92 -12.46
CA LEU A 364 -13.09 0.76 -13.72
C LEU A 364 -12.78 -0.72 -14.01
N LEU A 365 -12.52 -1.52 -12.98
CA LEU A 365 -12.41 -2.97 -13.14
C LEU A 365 -13.75 -3.59 -13.55
N GLY A 366 -14.85 -3.19 -12.90
CA GLY A 366 -16.19 -3.66 -13.25
C GLY A 366 -16.57 -3.38 -14.72
N ILE A 367 -16.22 -2.21 -15.22
CA ILE A 367 -16.37 -1.88 -16.65
C ILE A 367 -15.47 -2.78 -17.51
N SER A 368 -14.21 -2.98 -17.11
CA SER A 368 -13.27 -3.81 -17.85
C SER A 368 -13.70 -5.28 -17.90
N GLN A 369 -14.38 -5.78 -16.87
CA GLN A 369 -14.94 -7.13 -16.87
C GLN A 369 -16.06 -7.32 -17.92
N GLN A 370 -16.76 -6.24 -18.29
CA GLN A 370 -17.82 -6.30 -19.32
C GLN A 370 -17.28 -6.13 -20.75
N PHE A 371 -16.24 -5.32 -20.93
CA PHE A 371 -15.73 -4.92 -22.25
C PHE A 371 -14.37 -5.51 -22.61
N GLY A 372 -13.79 -6.36 -21.74
CA GLY A 372 -12.47 -6.97 -21.91
C GLY A 372 -11.39 -6.31 -21.06
N TYR A 373 -10.47 -7.12 -20.56
CA TYR A 373 -9.45 -6.67 -19.61
C TYR A 373 -8.34 -5.81 -20.23
N ARG A 374 -8.22 -5.76 -21.58
CA ARG A 374 -7.39 -4.76 -22.27
C ARG A 374 -7.81 -3.34 -21.94
N LEU A 375 -9.13 -3.12 -21.80
CA LEU A 375 -9.68 -1.82 -21.43
C LEU A 375 -9.13 -1.33 -20.07
N ALA A 376 -8.89 -2.23 -19.10
CA ALA A 376 -8.27 -1.85 -17.83
C ALA A 376 -6.93 -1.16 -18.03
N TYR A 377 -6.08 -1.68 -18.92
CA TYR A 377 -4.76 -1.09 -19.19
C TYR A 377 -4.84 0.19 -20.01
N VAL A 378 -5.81 0.31 -20.94
CA VAL A 378 -6.10 1.57 -21.63
C VAL A 378 -6.51 2.65 -20.64
N LEU A 379 -7.42 2.32 -19.70
CA LEU A 379 -7.85 3.22 -18.62
C LEU A 379 -6.69 3.60 -17.70
N CYS A 380 -5.81 2.65 -17.35
CA CYS A 380 -4.60 2.92 -16.59
C CYS A 380 -3.68 3.93 -17.31
N ALA A 381 -3.44 3.74 -18.62
CA ALA A 381 -2.64 4.67 -19.43
C ALA A 381 -3.27 6.07 -19.45
N PHE A 382 -4.59 6.15 -19.63
CA PHE A 382 -5.33 7.41 -19.61
C PHE A 382 -5.24 8.13 -18.25
N LEU A 383 -5.42 7.40 -17.14
CA LEU A 383 -5.32 7.97 -15.79
C LEU A 383 -3.91 8.46 -15.47
N CYS A 384 -2.87 7.69 -15.85
CA CYS A 384 -1.48 8.13 -15.72
C CYS A 384 -1.22 9.38 -16.56
N PHE A 385 -1.71 9.42 -17.79
CA PHE A 385 -1.57 10.58 -18.67
C PHE A 385 -2.30 11.81 -18.11
N ALA A 386 -3.53 11.65 -17.63
CA ALA A 386 -4.28 12.73 -16.99
C ALA A 386 -3.56 13.27 -15.74
N GLY A 387 -3.05 12.37 -14.88
CA GLY A 387 -2.24 12.75 -13.73
C GLY A 387 -0.96 13.49 -14.12
N LEU A 388 -0.28 13.05 -15.18
CA LEU A 388 0.90 13.71 -15.74
C LEU A 388 0.57 15.13 -16.24
N VAL A 389 -0.52 15.30 -16.97
CA VAL A 389 -0.99 16.63 -17.45
C VAL A 389 -1.27 17.55 -16.27
N VAL A 390 -1.98 17.06 -15.23
CA VAL A 390 -2.26 17.85 -14.03
C VAL A 390 -0.96 18.28 -13.34
N LEU A 391 0.04 17.39 -13.18
CA LEU A 391 1.34 17.75 -12.62
C LEU A 391 2.07 18.82 -13.45
N LEU A 392 1.94 18.77 -14.78
CA LEU A 392 2.52 19.78 -15.67
C LEU A 392 1.85 21.14 -15.48
N LEU A 393 0.52 21.18 -15.39
CA LEU A 393 -0.25 22.40 -15.16
C LEU A 393 0.11 23.04 -13.82
N VAL A 394 0.18 22.22 -12.77
CA VAL A 394 0.62 22.65 -11.42
C VAL A 394 2.03 23.25 -11.47
N ARG A 395 2.95 22.62 -12.21
CA ARG A 395 4.32 23.14 -12.34
C ARG A 395 4.41 24.48 -13.03
N ARG A 396 3.51 24.77 -13.99
CA ARG A 396 3.47 26.08 -14.69
C ARG A 396 2.84 27.19 -13.83
N ALA A 397 2.00 26.80 -12.88
CA ALA A 397 1.32 27.73 -11.98
C ALA A 397 2.13 28.10 -10.72
N ARG A 398 3.28 27.46 -10.53
CA ARG A 398 4.32 27.77 -9.53
C ARG A 398 5.39 28.66 -10.09
#